data_64410cc5edcce2bf66ed3e0b307d1c97
#
_entry.id   64410cc5edcce2bf66ed3e0b307d1c97
#
_cell.length_a   1.000
_cell.length_b   1.000
_cell.length_c   1.000
_cell.angle_alpha   90.00
_cell.angle_beta   90.00
_cell.angle_gamma   90.00
#
_symmetry.space_group_name_H-M   'P 1'
#
loop_
_entity.id
_entity.type
_entity.pdbx_description
1 polymer ?
#
loop_
_entity_poly.entity_id
_entity_poly.type
_entity_poly.pdbx_seq_one_letter_code
_entity_poly.pdbx_strand_id
1 'polypeptide(L)'
;DPANELKHMGRGNRGVTDVAKQLATIMQMLLVKRLESSFTAFRQSLKNLRRYTENMISMWEHDTIFVCPQIDVNKELDYKEKSRKTGKPVTFADCVEDVRNKIKKLTEQGRNEKGQNAEYKRKDFKPEYITLLKKDYQIMQDLFDRWSVISEDPKFDAFKENLEPELFNPQKNTSGKLVIFTEAIDTVKALSQAVKAKRHKPLVITAANRDEKEQEIEANFDANYEGEWKDDYDVIITTEVLAEGINLHRANVILNYDTPWNATRLMQRIGRVNRIGSKEPFVYVYNFMPSAQGDAEIQLVRKAYTKLQSFHNLFGEDSKIFTDEEEVRHFDIQKATDGEESPLEKYVYELKQYKEAHPV
;
A
#
# COMPACT_ATOMS: atom_id res chain seq x y z
N ASP A 1 19.98 -28.94 2.71
CA ASP A 1 18.51 -29.00 2.58
C ASP A 1 17.95 -27.64 2.93
N PRO A 2 17.41 -26.85 1.96
CA PRO A 2 16.81 -25.54 2.23
C PRO A 2 15.74 -25.56 3.32
N ALA A 3 15.09 -26.71 3.54
CA ALA A 3 14.15 -26.90 4.64
C ALA A 3 14.82 -26.82 6.03
N ASN A 4 16.12 -27.06 6.14
CA ASN A 4 16.85 -26.88 7.38
C ASN A 4 17.28 -25.43 7.63
N GLU A 5 17.56 -24.66 6.59
CA GLU A 5 17.88 -23.23 6.72
C GLU A 5 16.63 -22.40 7.03
N LEU A 6 15.47 -22.77 6.49
CA LEU A 6 14.20 -22.17 6.87
C LEU A 6 13.81 -22.40 8.33
N LYS A 7 14.30 -23.48 8.97
CA LYS A 7 14.12 -23.71 10.42
C LYS A 7 14.80 -22.64 11.28
N HIS A 8 15.86 -22.00 10.79
CA HIS A 8 16.53 -20.92 11.51
C HIS A 8 15.86 -19.54 11.32
N MET A 9 14.98 -19.38 10.32
CA MET A 9 14.20 -18.15 10.13
C MET A 9 12.95 -18.10 11.03
N GLY A 10 12.48 -19.23 11.54
CA GLY A 10 11.37 -19.32 12.49
C GLY A 10 11.82 -19.09 13.92
N ARG A 11 11.84 -17.85 14.40
CA ARG A 11 11.87 -17.58 15.85
C ARG A 11 10.55 -18.04 16.47
N GLY A 12 10.55 -19.24 17.01
CA GLY A 12 9.41 -19.86 17.69
C GLY A 12 8.96 -21.14 16.99
N ASN A 13 8.38 -22.06 17.74
CA ASN A 13 7.96 -23.44 17.45
C ASN A 13 6.94 -23.60 16.27
N ARG A 14 6.93 -22.72 15.29
CA ARG A 14 6.04 -22.82 14.12
C ARG A 14 6.76 -23.58 13.01
N GLY A 15 6.14 -24.66 12.56
CA GLY A 15 6.67 -25.46 11.46
C GLY A 15 6.76 -24.65 10.14
N VAL A 16 7.67 -25.02 9.24
CA VAL A 16 7.86 -24.39 7.91
C VAL A 16 6.53 -24.30 7.12
N THR A 17 5.66 -25.30 7.31
CA THR A 17 4.33 -25.36 6.68
C THR A 17 3.42 -24.23 7.15
N ASP A 18 3.49 -23.83 8.43
CA ASP A 18 2.66 -22.76 8.98
C ASP A 18 3.13 -21.38 8.48
N VAL A 19 4.44 -21.19 8.37
CA VAL A 19 5.02 -19.98 7.76
C VAL A 19 4.60 -19.85 6.31
N ALA A 20 4.66 -20.93 5.52
CA ALA A 20 4.23 -20.94 4.13
C ALA A 20 2.74 -20.60 3.97
N LYS A 21 1.86 -21.16 4.83
CA LYS A 21 0.43 -20.82 4.85
C LYS A 21 0.19 -19.36 5.18
N GLN A 22 0.88 -18.81 6.18
CA GLN A 22 0.77 -17.41 6.55
C GLN A 22 1.21 -16.49 5.40
N LEU A 23 2.32 -16.80 4.73
CA LEU A 23 2.78 -16.05 3.56
C LEU A 23 1.76 -16.09 2.42
N ALA A 24 1.16 -17.25 2.14
CA ALA A 24 0.11 -17.38 1.13
C ALA A 24 -1.11 -16.51 1.46
N THR A 25 -1.56 -16.51 2.73
CA THR A 25 -2.65 -15.65 3.19
C THR A 25 -2.30 -14.16 3.04
N ILE A 26 -1.09 -13.76 3.40
CA ILE A 26 -0.62 -12.37 3.23
C ILE A 26 -0.61 -11.99 1.74
N MET A 27 -0.11 -12.86 0.86
CA MET A 27 -0.10 -12.61 -0.58
C MET A 27 -1.51 -12.48 -1.15
N GLN A 28 -2.44 -13.34 -0.73
CA GLN A 28 -3.85 -13.24 -1.13
C GLN A 28 -4.43 -11.88 -0.70
N MET A 29 -4.27 -11.49 0.55
CA MET A 29 -4.73 -10.19 1.06
C MET A 29 -4.12 -9.02 0.29
N LEU A 30 -2.82 -9.07 -0.03
CA LEU A 30 -2.16 -8.03 -0.80
C LEU A 30 -2.71 -7.94 -2.23
N LEU A 31 -2.98 -9.06 -2.89
CA LEU A 31 -3.59 -9.08 -4.22
C LEU A 31 -5.01 -8.51 -4.21
N VAL A 32 -5.83 -8.87 -3.22
CA VAL A 32 -7.17 -8.28 -3.06
C VAL A 32 -7.08 -6.78 -2.83
N LYS A 33 -6.15 -6.31 -2.00
CA LYS A 33 -5.90 -4.87 -1.82
C LYS A 33 -5.54 -4.15 -3.13
N ARG A 34 -4.70 -4.77 -3.93
CA ARG A 34 -4.31 -4.19 -5.23
C ARG A 34 -5.49 -4.12 -6.18
N LEU A 35 -6.37 -5.12 -6.15
CA LEU A 35 -7.62 -5.15 -6.92
C LEU A 35 -8.59 -4.06 -6.45
N GLU A 36 -8.77 -3.92 -5.14
CA GLU A 36 -9.60 -2.89 -4.51
C GLU A 36 -9.05 -1.47 -4.73
N SER A 37 -7.74 -1.32 -4.92
CA SER A 37 -7.15 -0.03 -5.27
C SER A 37 -7.49 0.36 -6.71
N SER A 38 -7.07 -0.44 -7.70
CA SER A 38 -7.45 -0.25 -9.11
C SER A 38 -7.13 -1.47 -9.94
N PHE A 39 -7.84 -1.66 -11.03
CA PHE A 39 -7.54 -2.72 -12.00
C PHE A 39 -6.14 -2.55 -12.61
N THR A 40 -5.67 -1.32 -12.77
CA THR A 40 -4.30 -1.03 -13.20
C THR A 40 -3.27 -1.55 -12.20
N ALA A 41 -3.46 -1.29 -10.92
CA ALA A 41 -2.57 -1.77 -9.86
C ALA A 41 -2.58 -3.30 -9.75
N PHE A 42 -3.74 -3.92 -9.88
CA PHE A 42 -3.87 -5.38 -9.87
C PHE A 42 -3.17 -6.04 -11.06
N ARG A 43 -3.43 -5.56 -12.29
CA ARG A 43 -2.76 -6.05 -13.51
C ARG A 43 -1.24 -5.91 -13.41
N GLN A 44 -0.74 -4.81 -12.86
CA GLN A 44 0.70 -4.63 -12.66
C GLN A 44 1.26 -5.67 -11.66
N SER A 45 0.49 -6.00 -10.61
CA SER A 45 0.89 -7.03 -9.64
C SER A 45 0.93 -8.42 -10.28
N LEU A 46 -0.07 -8.78 -11.10
CA LEU A 46 -0.08 -10.03 -11.86
C LEU A 46 1.11 -10.11 -12.83
N LYS A 47 1.40 -9.01 -13.54
CA LYS A 47 2.56 -8.91 -14.43
C LYS A 47 3.87 -9.13 -13.68
N ASN A 48 4.01 -8.55 -12.50
CA ASN A 48 5.21 -8.70 -11.68
C ASN A 48 5.35 -10.14 -11.16
N LEU A 49 4.27 -10.74 -10.64
CA LEU A 49 4.29 -12.13 -10.16
C LEU A 49 4.64 -13.10 -11.28
N ARG A 50 4.03 -12.96 -12.46
CA ARG A 50 4.38 -13.76 -13.64
C ARG A 50 5.86 -13.63 -13.97
N ARG A 51 6.39 -12.41 -14.03
CA ARG A 51 7.81 -12.15 -14.32
C ARG A 51 8.73 -12.77 -13.26
N TYR A 52 8.37 -12.70 -11.98
CA TYR A 52 9.16 -13.30 -10.90
C TYR A 52 9.21 -14.82 -11.03
N THR A 53 8.08 -15.43 -11.39
CA THR A 53 8.02 -16.87 -11.65
C THR A 53 8.82 -17.24 -12.90
N GLU A 54 8.77 -16.44 -13.98
CA GLU A 54 9.59 -16.60 -15.18
C GLU A 54 11.09 -16.53 -14.85
N ASN A 55 11.51 -15.55 -14.03
CA ASN A 55 12.89 -15.45 -13.57
C ASN A 55 13.33 -16.69 -12.79
N MET A 56 12.48 -17.22 -11.91
CA MET A 56 12.80 -18.43 -11.16
C MET A 56 12.94 -19.66 -12.06
N ILE A 57 12.09 -19.78 -13.10
CA ILE A 57 12.22 -20.84 -14.11
C ILE A 57 13.55 -20.68 -14.87
N SER A 58 13.90 -19.44 -15.26
CA SER A 58 15.15 -19.15 -15.94
C SER A 58 16.36 -19.47 -15.08
N MET A 59 16.32 -19.12 -13.80
CA MET A 59 17.36 -19.50 -12.84
C MET A 59 17.51 -21.01 -12.72
N TRP A 60 16.40 -21.74 -12.68
CA TRP A 60 16.42 -23.21 -12.68
C TRP A 60 17.03 -23.77 -13.96
N GLU A 61 16.66 -23.28 -15.12
CA GLU A 61 17.17 -23.76 -16.42
C GLU A 61 18.68 -23.54 -16.56
N HIS A 62 19.22 -22.50 -15.94
CA HIS A 62 20.65 -22.19 -15.93
C HIS A 62 21.40 -22.79 -14.72
N ASP A 63 20.76 -23.66 -13.94
CA ASP A 63 21.35 -24.27 -12.74
C ASP A 63 21.93 -23.23 -11.76
N THR A 64 21.26 -22.10 -11.59
CA THR A 64 21.71 -20.97 -10.80
C THR A 64 20.52 -20.35 -10.10
N ILE A 65 20.32 -20.63 -8.81
CA ILE A 65 19.18 -20.17 -8.04
C ILE A 65 19.69 -19.27 -6.92
N PHE A 66 19.32 -17.98 -6.95
CA PHE A 66 19.68 -17.02 -5.93
C PHE A 66 18.61 -16.91 -4.86
N VAL A 67 19.02 -17.01 -3.60
CA VAL A 67 18.22 -16.64 -2.42
C VAL A 67 18.96 -15.51 -1.72
N CYS A 68 18.50 -14.29 -1.90
CA CYS A 68 19.22 -13.09 -1.50
C CYS A 68 18.26 -12.07 -0.86
N PRO A 69 18.03 -12.10 0.47
CA PRO A 69 17.14 -11.16 1.15
C PRO A 69 17.55 -9.68 1.02
N GLN A 70 18.81 -9.41 0.76
CA GLN A 70 19.36 -8.04 0.65
C GLN A 70 19.55 -7.55 -0.78
N ILE A 71 19.25 -8.40 -1.77
CA ILE A 71 19.38 -8.06 -3.20
C ILE A 71 18.02 -8.32 -3.86
N ASP A 72 17.48 -7.33 -4.54
CA ASP A 72 16.29 -7.53 -5.39
C ASP A 72 16.71 -8.32 -6.65
N VAL A 73 16.78 -9.64 -6.50
CA VAL A 73 17.18 -10.57 -7.57
C VAL A 73 16.29 -10.41 -8.80
N ASN A 74 14.98 -10.19 -8.63
CA ASN A 74 14.06 -10.04 -9.75
C ASN A 74 14.34 -8.79 -10.59
N LYS A 75 14.73 -7.70 -9.94
CA LYS A 75 15.15 -6.47 -10.62
C LYS A 75 16.51 -6.67 -11.32
N GLU A 76 17.42 -7.37 -10.68
CA GLU A 76 18.73 -7.64 -11.26
C GLU A 76 18.67 -8.56 -12.47
N LEU A 77 17.77 -9.54 -12.48
CA LEU A 77 17.62 -10.48 -13.59
C LEU A 77 16.74 -9.95 -14.75
N ASP A 78 16.23 -8.73 -14.67
CA ASP A 78 15.43 -8.12 -15.75
C ASP A 78 16.33 -7.60 -16.88
N TYR A 79 16.93 -8.55 -17.63
CA TYR A 79 17.80 -8.25 -18.76
C TYR A 79 17.11 -7.48 -19.89
N LYS A 80 15.79 -7.70 -20.07
CA LYS A 80 14.99 -6.99 -21.08
C LYS A 80 14.88 -5.50 -20.74
N GLU A 81 14.60 -5.16 -19.48
CA GLU A 81 14.55 -3.78 -19.04
C GLU A 81 15.95 -3.13 -19.02
N LYS A 82 16.97 -3.87 -18.59
CA LYS A 82 18.37 -3.39 -18.63
C LYS A 82 18.81 -3.07 -20.07
N SER A 83 18.53 -3.97 -21.03
CA SER A 83 18.83 -3.72 -22.44
C SER A 83 18.14 -2.45 -22.97
N ARG A 84 16.86 -2.26 -22.62
CA ARG A 84 16.11 -1.07 -23.03
C ARG A 84 16.66 0.23 -22.42
N LYS A 85 17.06 0.19 -21.15
CA LYS A 85 17.60 1.37 -20.44
C LYS A 85 19.01 1.75 -20.91
N THR A 86 19.84 0.76 -21.20
CA THR A 86 21.25 0.98 -21.59
C THR A 86 21.43 1.17 -23.10
N GLY A 87 20.44 0.81 -23.90
CA GLY A 87 20.55 0.75 -25.37
C GLY A 87 21.50 -0.33 -25.88
N LYS A 88 21.99 -1.22 -25.00
CA LYS A 88 22.93 -2.32 -25.33
C LYS A 88 22.27 -3.66 -25.04
N PRO A 89 22.56 -4.71 -25.84
CA PRO A 89 22.08 -6.05 -25.53
C PRO A 89 22.67 -6.52 -24.19
N VAL A 90 21.81 -6.89 -23.25
CA VAL A 90 22.17 -7.50 -21.95
C VAL A 90 21.59 -8.91 -21.96
N THR A 91 22.36 -9.90 -21.56
CA THR A 91 21.94 -11.30 -21.49
C THR A 91 21.55 -11.69 -20.05
N PHE A 92 20.86 -12.82 -19.91
CA PHE A 92 20.60 -13.40 -18.59
C PHE A 92 21.90 -13.74 -17.86
N ALA A 93 22.93 -14.23 -18.57
CA ALA A 93 24.24 -14.54 -18.00
C ALA A 93 24.95 -13.30 -17.42
N ASP A 94 24.85 -12.15 -18.10
CA ASP A 94 25.38 -10.88 -17.59
C ASP A 94 24.69 -10.48 -16.28
N CYS A 95 23.38 -10.66 -16.21
CA CYS A 95 22.60 -10.39 -15.00
C CYS A 95 22.94 -11.34 -13.85
N VAL A 96 23.21 -12.60 -14.14
CA VAL A 96 23.69 -13.59 -13.15
C VAL A 96 25.02 -13.13 -12.54
N GLU A 97 25.95 -12.67 -13.39
CA GLU A 97 27.23 -12.19 -12.91
C GLU A 97 27.12 -10.90 -12.07
N ASP A 98 26.20 -10.01 -12.44
CA ASP A 98 25.88 -8.83 -11.63
C ASP A 98 25.40 -9.22 -10.21
N VAL A 99 24.54 -10.24 -10.08
CA VAL A 99 24.08 -10.72 -8.77
C VAL A 99 25.23 -11.33 -7.97
N ARG A 100 26.07 -12.15 -8.60
CA ARG A 100 27.28 -12.72 -7.95
C ARG A 100 28.21 -11.63 -7.42
N ASN A 101 28.46 -10.60 -8.23
CA ASN A 101 29.30 -9.47 -7.84
C ASN A 101 28.70 -8.70 -6.65
N LYS A 102 27.39 -8.57 -6.57
CA LYS A 102 26.71 -7.96 -5.41
C LYS A 102 26.81 -8.81 -4.16
N ILE A 103 26.63 -10.13 -4.26
CA ILE A 103 26.84 -11.06 -3.14
C ILE A 103 28.26 -10.96 -2.62
N LYS A 104 29.26 -10.96 -3.54
CA LYS A 104 30.68 -10.83 -3.19
C LYS A 104 30.94 -9.52 -2.42
N LYS A 105 30.44 -8.39 -2.92
CA LYS A 105 30.57 -7.09 -2.22
C LYS A 105 29.94 -7.10 -0.83
N LEU A 106 28.77 -7.70 -0.66
CA LEU A 106 28.14 -7.82 0.65
C LEU A 106 28.98 -8.69 1.61
N THR A 107 29.62 -9.73 1.10
CA THR A 107 30.53 -10.60 1.87
C THR A 107 31.77 -9.84 2.29
N GLU A 108 32.41 -9.11 1.38
CA GLU A 108 33.59 -8.28 1.66
C GLU A 108 33.31 -7.16 2.68
N GLN A 109 32.06 -6.67 2.74
CA GLN A 109 31.59 -5.67 3.69
C GLN A 109 31.15 -6.25 5.05
N GLY A 110 31.31 -7.56 5.28
CA GLY A 110 30.84 -8.22 6.50
C GLY A 110 29.31 -8.30 6.64
N ARG A 111 28.55 -8.03 5.56
CA ARG A 111 27.08 -8.00 5.57
C ARG A 111 26.46 -9.33 5.16
N ASN A 112 27.25 -10.35 4.88
CA ASN A 112 26.81 -11.70 4.50
C ASN A 112 27.43 -12.79 5.39
N GLU A 113 27.76 -12.48 6.64
CA GLU A 113 28.46 -13.39 7.58
C GLU A 113 27.70 -14.69 7.85
N LYS A 114 26.36 -14.63 7.78
CA LYS A 114 25.48 -15.81 7.99
C LYS A 114 25.15 -16.55 6.70
N GLY A 115 25.76 -16.16 5.56
CA GLY A 115 25.47 -16.77 4.25
C GLY A 115 24.03 -16.59 3.77
N GLN A 116 23.32 -15.56 4.27
CA GLN A 116 21.90 -15.34 3.94
C GLN A 116 21.67 -14.96 2.48
N ASN A 117 22.70 -14.42 1.79
CA ASN A 117 22.68 -14.18 0.36
C ASN A 117 23.53 -15.27 -0.31
N ALA A 118 22.91 -16.20 -0.97
CA ALA A 118 23.58 -17.37 -1.53
C ALA A 118 23.07 -17.77 -2.91
N GLU A 119 23.92 -18.44 -3.66
CA GLU A 119 23.62 -19.15 -4.90
C GLU A 119 23.50 -20.64 -4.64
N TYR A 120 22.41 -21.24 -5.09
CA TYR A 120 22.12 -22.67 -5.01
C TYR A 120 22.07 -23.30 -6.40
N LYS A 121 22.16 -24.64 -6.43
CA LYS A 121 22.04 -25.44 -7.64
C LYS A 121 20.73 -26.24 -7.65
N ARG A 122 20.27 -26.67 -8.82
CA ARG A 122 19.06 -27.50 -8.95
C ARG A 122 19.03 -28.73 -8.02
N LYS A 123 20.21 -29.35 -7.82
CA LYS A 123 20.36 -30.52 -6.95
C LYS A 123 20.02 -30.25 -5.49
N ASP A 124 20.04 -28.98 -5.07
CA ASP A 124 19.76 -28.56 -3.69
C ASP A 124 18.24 -28.49 -3.41
N PHE A 125 17.42 -28.64 -4.47
CA PHE A 125 15.95 -28.57 -4.41
C PHE A 125 15.34 -29.94 -4.75
N LYS A 126 14.08 -30.14 -4.32
CA LYS A 126 13.30 -31.31 -4.69
C LYS A 126 12.96 -31.28 -6.19
N PRO A 127 12.95 -32.43 -6.88
CA PRO A 127 12.65 -32.49 -8.32
C PRO A 127 11.28 -31.91 -8.71
N GLU A 128 10.30 -32.03 -7.81
CA GLU A 128 8.92 -31.55 -8.03
C GLU A 128 8.84 -30.02 -8.08
N TYR A 129 9.85 -29.31 -7.54
CA TYR A 129 9.86 -27.85 -7.46
C TYR A 129 9.62 -27.18 -8.81
N ILE A 130 10.32 -27.59 -9.86
CA ILE A 130 10.16 -26.99 -11.19
C ILE A 130 8.78 -27.26 -11.79
N THR A 131 8.21 -28.43 -11.51
CA THR A 131 6.88 -28.77 -12.02
C THR A 131 5.80 -27.88 -11.39
N LEU A 132 5.89 -27.66 -10.07
CA LEU A 132 5.01 -26.75 -9.35
C LEU A 132 5.18 -25.31 -9.85
N LEU A 133 6.41 -24.86 -10.01
CA LEU A 133 6.72 -23.50 -10.47
C LEU A 133 6.17 -23.24 -11.90
N LYS A 134 6.28 -24.21 -12.81
CA LYS A 134 5.68 -24.10 -14.16
C LYS A 134 4.16 -24.07 -14.11
N LYS A 135 3.54 -24.81 -13.20
CA LYS A 135 2.10 -24.75 -12.96
C LYS A 135 1.67 -23.36 -12.43
N ASP A 136 2.40 -22.82 -11.48
CA ASP A 136 2.14 -21.48 -10.95
C ASP A 136 2.29 -20.41 -12.05
N TYR A 137 3.31 -20.53 -12.88
CA TYR A 137 3.49 -19.64 -14.04
C TYR A 137 2.27 -19.67 -14.98
N GLN A 138 1.75 -20.86 -15.28
CA GLN A 138 0.58 -21.00 -16.17
C GLN A 138 -0.66 -20.35 -15.54
N ILE A 139 -0.88 -20.54 -14.24
CA ILE A 139 -1.99 -19.90 -13.51
C ILE A 139 -1.86 -18.36 -13.59
N MET A 140 -0.66 -17.83 -13.35
CA MET A 140 -0.42 -16.38 -13.41
C MET A 140 -0.57 -15.82 -14.82
N GLN A 141 -0.16 -16.60 -15.85
CA GLN A 141 -0.36 -16.22 -17.24
C GLN A 141 -1.86 -16.17 -17.60
N ASP A 142 -2.61 -17.19 -17.26
CA ASP A 142 -4.06 -17.26 -17.53
C ASP A 142 -4.81 -16.11 -16.82
N LEU A 143 -4.47 -15.84 -15.56
CA LEU A 143 -5.03 -14.70 -14.82
C LEU A 143 -4.68 -13.37 -15.50
N PHE A 144 -3.43 -13.18 -15.85
CA PHE A 144 -2.99 -11.96 -16.53
C PHE A 144 -3.72 -11.76 -17.86
N ASP A 145 -3.88 -12.80 -18.66
CA ASP A 145 -4.55 -12.73 -19.96
C ASP A 145 -6.04 -12.38 -19.80
N ARG A 146 -6.74 -13.01 -18.85
CA ARG A 146 -8.13 -12.69 -18.50
C ARG A 146 -8.31 -11.24 -18.03
N TRP A 147 -7.40 -10.74 -17.21
CA TRP A 147 -7.48 -9.37 -16.70
C TRP A 147 -6.98 -8.32 -17.70
N SER A 148 -6.21 -8.70 -18.70
CA SER A 148 -5.70 -7.79 -19.72
C SER A 148 -6.79 -7.27 -20.67
N VAL A 149 -7.86 -8.03 -20.86
CA VAL A 149 -8.99 -7.67 -21.73
C VAL A 149 -10.06 -6.84 -21.02
N ILE A 150 -10.03 -6.74 -19.69
CA ILE A 150 -10.97 -5.94 -18.90
C ILE A 150 -10.54 -4.48 -18.99
N SER A 151 -11.34 -3.64 -19.63
CA SER A 151 -11.05 -2.21 -19.85
C SER A 151 -11.72 -1.30 -18.84
N GLU A 152 -12.86 -1.72 -18.30
CA GLU A 152 -13.68 -0.93 -17.37
C GLU A 152 -13.24 -1.16 -15.92
N ASP A 153 -13.01 -0.06 -15.19
CA ASP A 153 -12.73 -0.05 -13.75
C ASP A 153 -13.81 0.80 -13.08
N PRO A 154 -14.84 0.17 -12.49
CA PRO A 154 -16.01 0.89 -11.95
C PRO A 154 -15.65 1.95 -10.90
N LYS A 155 -14.64 1.68 -10.06
CA LYS A 155 -14.17 2.64 -9.07
C LYS A 155 -13.51 3.85 -9.73
N PHE A 156 -12.68 3.59 -10.74
CA PHE A 156 -12.02 4.66 -11.49
C PHE A 156 -13.01 5.46 -12.34
N ASP A 157 -14.04 4.81 -12.89
CA ASP A 157 -15.10 5.48 -13.63
C ASP A 157 -15.94 6.36 -12.69
N ALA A 158 -16.35 5.84 -11.53
CA ALA A 158 -17.03 6.63 -10.49
C ALA A 158 -16.19 7.84 -10.05
N PHE A 159 -14.88 7.68 -9.90
CA PHE A 159 -13.98 8.81 -9.60
C PHE A 159 -14.06 9.89 -10.68
N LYS A 160 -13.96 9.51 -11.96
CA LYS A 160 -14.00 10.49 -13.09
C LYS A 160 -15.33 11.21 -13.19
N GLU A 161 -16.43 10.52 -12.92
CA GLU A 161 -17.79 11.06 -12.94
C GLU A 161 -18.02 12.06 -11.80
N ASN A 162 -17.49 11.78 -10.61
CA ASN A 162 -17.68 12.59 -9.41
C ASN A 162 -16.60 13.66 -9.19
N LEU A 163 -15.58 13.75 -10.06
CA LEU A 163 -14.49 14.71 -9.87
C LEU A 163 -15.00 16.14 -9.84
N GLU A 164 -15.79 16.55 -10.85
CA GLU A 164 -16.33 17.91 -10.93
C GLU A 164 -17.57 18.12 -10.03
N PRO A 165 -18.62 17.28 -10.10
CA PRO A 165 -19.85 17.59 -9.38
C PRO A 165 -19.75 17.42 -7.86
N GLU A 166 -18.82 16.59 -7.35
CA GLU A 166 -18.68 16.34 -5.92
C GLU A 166 -17.37 16.90 -5.37
N LEU A 167 -16.21 16.49 -5.93
CA LEU A 167 -14.91 16.83 -5.36
C LEU A 167 -14.49 18.27 -5.64
N PHE A 168 -14.95 18.87 -6.74
CA PHE A 168 -14.79 20.27 -7.05
C PHE A 168 -16.09 21.08 -7.00
N ASN A 169 -17.11 20.55 -6.30
CA ASN A 169 -18.36 21.28 -6.04
C ASN A 169 -18.06 22.63 -5.35
N PRO A 170 -18.41 23.78 -5.95
CA PRO A 170 -18.06 25.09 -5.37
C PRO A 170 -18.70 25.39 -4.00
N GLN A 171 -19.79 24.69 -3.66
CA GLN A 171 -20.44 24.83 -2.35
C GLN A 171 -19.71 24.06 -1.23
N LYS A 172 -18.92 23.05 -1.59
CA LYS A 172 -18.17 22.20 -0.66
C LYS A 172 -16.68 22.53 -0.74
N ASN A 173 -16.12 22.49 -1.93
CA ASN A 173 -14.70 22.78 -2.20
C ASN A 173 -14.48 24.28 -2.43
N THR A 174 -14.61 25.05 -1.37
CA THR A 174 -14.45 26.52 -1.37
C THR A 174 -13.00 26.94 -1.57
N SER A 175 -12.04 26.07 -1.19
CA SER A 175 -10.61 26.31 -1.37
C SER A 175 -10.14 26.12 -2.83
N GLY A 176 -10.92 25.42 -3.67
CA GLY A 176 -10.51 25.00 -5.01
C GLY A 176 -9.36 23.98 -5.01
N LYS A 177 -9.08 23.35 -3.86
CA LYS A 177 -7.98 22.37 -3.71
C LYS A 177 -8.48 21.03 -3.23
N LEU A 178 -7.86 19.95 -3.76
CA LEU A 178 -8.22 18.56 -3.46
C LEU A 178 -6.99 17.75 -3.05
N VAL A 179 -7.11 16.97 -1.99
CA VAL A 179 -6.08 16.01 -1.55
C VAL A 179 -6.57 14.59 -1.79
N ILE A 180 -5.82 13.81 -2.57
CA ILE A 180 -6.15 12.41 -2.89
C ILE A 180 -5.10 11.49 -2.30
N PHE A 181 -5.52 10.56 -1.44
CA PHE A 181 -4.69 9.49 -0.91
C PHE A 181 -5.00 8.15 -1.56
N THR A 182 -3.97 7.42 -1.95
CA THR A 182 -4.05 6.04 -2.47
C THR A 182 -2.89 5.20 -1.94
N GLU A 183 -3.03 3.86 -1.88
CA GLU A 183 -1.95 2.98 -1.43
C GLU A 183 -1.04 2.52 -2.58
N ALA A 184 -1.48 2.66 -3.84
CA ALA A 184 -0.79 2.09 -4.99
C ALA A 184 -0.20 3.15 -5.93
N ILE A 185 1.11 3.09 -6.18
CA ILE A 185 1.80 4.01 -7.12
C ILE A 185 1.22 3.94 -8.54
N ASP A 186 0.77 2.75 -8.96
CA ASP A 186 0.16 2.59 -10.27
C ASP A 186 -1.19 3.32 -10.36
N THR A 187 -1.94 3.32 -9.25
CA THR A 187 -3.18 4.10 -9.12
C THR A 187 -2.90 5.60 -9.13
N VAL A 188 -1.83 6.09 -8.48
CA VAL A 188 -1.42 7.50 -8.52
C VAL A 188 -1.26 7.99 -9.96
N LYS A 189 -0.62 7.19 -10.82
CA LYS A 189 -0.41 7.54 -12.23
C LYS A 189 -1.72 7.66 -13.00
N ALA A 190 -2.63 6.71 -12.80
CA ALA A 190 -3.94 6.70 -13.45
C ALA A 190 -4.79 7.90 -13.02
N LEU A 191 -4.86 8.17 -11.72
CA LEU A 191 -5.56 9.33 -11.15
C LEU A 191 -4.99 10.65 -11.69
N SER A 192 -3.67 10.78 -11.73
CA SER A 192 -3.00 11.99 -12.27
C SER A 192 -3.38 12.25 -13.73
N GLN A 193 -3.47 11.20 -14.54
CA GLN A 193 -3.90 11.35 -15.95
C GLN A 193 -5.36 11.78 -16.07
N ALA A 194 -6.26 11.19 -15.25
CA ALA A 194 -7.68 11.55 -15.25
C ALA A 194 -7.91 13.00 -14.80
N VAL A 195 -7.21 13.44 -13.75
CA VAL A 195 -7.25 14.82 -13.24
C VAL A 195 -6.77 15.81 -14.28
N LYS A 196 -5.64 15.53 -14.96
CA LYS A 196 -5.12 16.36 -16.06
C LYS A 196 -6.09 16.44 -17.24
N ALA A 197 -6.77 15.35 -17.57
CA ALA A 197 -7.76 15.32 -18.65
C ALA A 197 -8.95 16.28 -18.40
N LYS A 198 -9.24 16.58 -17.14
CA LYS A 198 -10.23 17.56 -16.68
C LYS A 198 -9.64 18.97 -16.48
N ARG A 199 -8.41 19.20 -16.94
CA ARG A 199 -7.67 20.49 -16.89
C ARG A 199 -7.20 20.91 -15.50
N HIS A 200 -7.27 20.04 -14.51
CA HIS A 200 -6.65 20.28 -13.21
C HIS A 200 -5.14 20.05 -13.24
N LYS A 201 -4.44 20.63 -12.26
CA LYS A 201 -2.98 20.60 -12.16
C LYS A 201 -2.53 19.73 -10.96
N PRO A 202 -2.36 18.41 -11.15
CA PRO A 202 -1.97 17.54 -10.05
C PRO A 202 -0.48 17.64 -9.73
N LEU A 203 -0.17 17.80 -8.45
CA LEU A 203 1.13 17.54 -7.85
C LEU A 203 1.17 16.09 -7.36
N VAL A 204 2.03 15.29 -7.96
CA VAL A 204 2.17 13.86 -7.60
C VAL A 204 3.33 13.68 -6.63
N ILE A 205 3.03 13.14 -5.45
CA ILE A 205 4.01 12.91 -4.38
C ILE A 205 4.06 11.43 -4.01
N THR A 206 5.26 10.89 -4.02
CA THR A 206 5.60 9.53 -3.62
C THR A 206 6.84 9.55 -2.72
N ALA A 207 7.19 8.44 -2.11
CA ALA A 207 8.42 8.35 -1.31
C ALA A 207 9.70 8.71 -2.10
N ALA A 208 9.67 8.58 -3.42
CA ALA A 208 10.84 8.85 -4.27
C ALA A 208 11.12 10.34 -4.50
N ASN A 209 10.11 11.22 -4.33
CA ASN A 209 10.25 12.65 -4.66
C ASN A 209 9.75 13.60 -3.55
N ARG A 210 9.35 13.07 -2.39
CA ARG A 210 8.78 13.87 -1.29
C ARG A 210 9.71 15.00 -0.88
N ASP A 211 10.98 14.68 -0.59
CA ASP A 211 11.94 15.63 -0.04
C ASP A 211 12.30 16.72 -1.08
N GLU A 212 12.40 16.34 -2.36
CA GLU A 212 12.64 17.29 -3.44
C GLU A 212 11.46 18.23 -3.67
N LYS A 213 10.23 17.80 -3.36
CA LYS A 213 8.99 18.52 -3.59
C LYS A 213 8.43 19.23 -2.35
N GLU A 214 9.12 19.18 -1.22
CA GLU A 214 8.63 19.71 0.06
C GLU A 214 8.24 21.20 -0.06
N GLN A 215 9.10 22.05 -0.61
CA GLN A 215 8.82 23.47 -0.83
C GLN A 215 7.65 23.72 -1.79
N GLU A 216 7.49 22.90 -2.84
CA GLU A 216 6.34 23.00 -3.74
C GLU A 216 5.03 22.63 -3.03
N ILE A 217 5.07 21.61 -2.14
CA ILE A 217 3.90 21.23 -1.35
C ILE A 217 3.52 22.35 -0.39
N GLU A 218 4.48 22.88 0.37
CA GLU A 218 4.25 23.94 1.34
C GLU A 218 3.72 25.19 0.67
N ALA A 219 4.36 25.70 -0.39
CA ALA A 219 3.95 26.90 -1.11
C ALA A 219 2.52 26.79 -1.69
N ASN A 220 2.07 25.59 -2.06
CA ASN A 220 0.77 25.39 -2.68
C ASN A 220 -0.33 24.92 -1.71
N PHE A 221 0.01 24.23 -0.61
CA PHE A 221 -0.97 23.55 0.24
C PHE A 221 -0.87 23.87 1.74
N ASP A 222 0.21 24.49 2.24
CA ASP A 222 0.33 24.88 3.64
C ASP A 222 -0.15 26.33 3.85
N ALA A 223 -1.16 26.54 4.68
CA ALA A 223 -1.66 27.87 5.02
C ALA A 223 -0.74 28.63 6.01
N ASN A 224 0.20 27.96 6.66
CA ASN A 224 1.18 28.55 7.57
C ASN A 224 2.55 28.73 6.90
N TYR A 225 2.66 28.51 5.60
CA TYR A 225 3.92 28.71 4.89
C TYR A 225 4.32 30.21 4.91
N GLU A 226 5.50 30.49 5.45
CA GLU A 226 6.01 31.86 5.60
C GLU A 226 6.55 32.48 4.33
N GLY A 227 6.77 31.64 3.28
CA GLY A 227 7.23 32.10 1.97
C GLY A 227 6.11 32.60 1.07
N GLU A 228 6.44 32.81 -0.21
CA GLU A 228 5.47 33.21 -1.23
C GLU A 228 4.50 32.05 -1.54
N TRP A 229 3.21 32.28 -1.35
CA TRP A 229 2.17 31.34 -1.68
C TRP A 229 2.02 31.21 -3.19
N LYS A 230 1.87 29.96 -3.65
CA LYS A 230 1.65 29.61 -5.04
C LYS A 230 0.30 28.91 -5.23
N ASP A 231 -0.22 28.98 -6.44
CA ASP A 231 -1.40 28.24 -6.89
C ASP A 231 -1.12 27.53 -8.23
N ASP A 232 0.09 26.97 -8.31
CA ASP A 232 0.52 26.20 -9.47
C ASP A 232 -0.23 24.87 -9.57
N TYR A 233 -0.72 24.36 -8.41
CA TYR A 233 -1.40 23.07 -8.28
C TYR A 233 -2.69 23.21 -7.49
N ASP A 234 -3.74 22.58 -7.98
CA ASP A 234 -5.06 22.48 -7.35
C ASP A 234 -5.38 21.08 -6.79
N VAL A 235 -4.63 20.04 -7.21
CA VAL A 235 -4.76 18.68 -6.71
C VAL A 235 -3.42 18.17 -6.22
N ILE A 236 -3.38 17.56 -5.04
CA ILE A 236 -2.27 16.72 -4.62
C ILE A 236 -2.69 15.26 -4.63
N ILE A 237 -1.90 14.40 -5.28
CA ILE A 237 -2.13 12.95 -5.32
C ILE A 237 -0.94 12.29 -4.68
N THR A 238 -1.18 11.57 -3.59
CA THR A 238 -0.09 11.02 -2.78
C THR A 238 -0.38 9.61 -2.28
N THR A 239 0.69 8.92 -1.93
CA THR A 239 0.62 7.71 -1.12
C THR A 239 0.67 8.07 0.37
N GLU A 240 0.82 7.09 1.27
CA GLU A 240 0.93 7.32 2.73
C GLU A 240 2.06 8.28 3.14
N VAL A 241 2.95 8.63 2.23
CA VAL A 241 4.12 9.46 2.50
C VAL A 241 3.79 10.87 3.02
N LEU A 242 2.61 11.39 2.71
CA LEU A 242 2.11 12.67 3.24
C LEU A 242 1.11 12.54 4.39
N ALA A 243 0.87 11.33 4.89
CA ALA A 243 0.06 11.14 6.08
C ALA A 243 0.75 11.71 7.34
N GLU A 244 2.06 11.97 7.28
CA GLU A 244 2.85 12.53 8.37
C GLU A 244 3.77 13.66 7.88
N GLY A 245 4.05 14.62 8.77
CA GLY A 245 5.12 15.61 8.62
C GLY A 245 4.81 16.89 7.81
N ILE A 246 3.74 16.94 7.01
CA ILE A 246 3.41 18.10 6.14
C ILE A 246 1.98 18.58 6.40
N ASN A 247 1.75 19.88 6.22
CA ASN A 247 0.44 20.50 6.34
C ASN A 247 -0.20 20.69 4.95
N LEU A 248 -1.49 20.39 4.86
CA LEU A 248 -2.25 20.48 3.60
C LEU A 248 -3.53 21.31 3.79
N HIS A 249 -3.56 22.19 4.77
CA HIS A 249 -4.76 22.86 5.25
C HIS A 249 -5.13 24.14 4.46
N ARG A 250 -4.52 24.37 3.28
CA ARG A 250 -5.11 25.20 2.22
C ARG A 250 -6.16 24.43 1.40
N ALA A 251 -6.22 23.12 1.51
CA ALA A 251 -7.29 22.32 0.96
C ALA A 251 -8.38 22.09 2.02
N ASN A 252 -9.62 21.91 1.59
CA ASN A 252 -10.74 21.52 2.47
C ASN A 252 -11.50 20.29 1.99
N VAL A 253 -11.01 19.64 0.93
CA VAL A 253 -11.57 18.38 0.42
C VAL A 253 -10.49 17.31 0.38
N ILE A 254 -10.81 16.15 0.97
CA ILE A 254 -9.97 14.95 0.97
C ILE A 254 -10.72 13.82 0.30
N LEU A 255 -10.06 13.11 -0.61
CA LEU A 255 -10.49 11.83 -1.11
C LEU A 255 -9.56 10.73 -0.64
N ASN A 256 -10.04 9.79 0.16
CA ASN A 256 -9.37 8.52 0.40
C ASN A 256 -9.78 7.56 -0.73
N TYR A 257 -9.03 7.61 -1.84
CA TYR A 257 -9.26 6.69 -2.96
C TYR A 257 -9.08 5.25 -2.52
N ASP A 258 -8.09 4.99 -1.67
CA ASP A 258 -7.98 3.75 -0.91
C ASP A 258 -8.19 4.06 0.56
N THR A 259 -9.29 3.57 1.10
CA THR A 259 -9.59 3.71 2.52
C THR A 259 -8.58 2.91 3.33
N PRO A 260 -7.85 3.53 4.27
CA PRO A 260 -6.81 2.84 5.00
C PRO A 260 -7.38 1.79 5.95
N TRP A 261 -6.67 0.69 6.13
CA TRP A 261 -7.05 -0.42 7.03
C TRP A 261 -6.97 -0.05 8.51
N ASN A 262 -6.38 1.07 8.81
CA ASN A 262 -6.19 1.56 10.15
C ASN A 262 -6.86 2.92 10.30
N ALA A 263 -7.83 3.01 11.20
CA ALA A 263 -8.54 4.25 11.51
C ALA A 263 -7.55 5.36 11.93
N THR A 264 -6.47 5.03 12.64
CA THR A 264 -5.42 5.99 13.00
C THR A 264 -4.81 6.66 11.77
N ARG A 265 -4.59 5.90 10.68
CA ARG A 265 -4.08 6.46 9.43
C ARG A 265 -5.10 7.38 8.77
N LEU A 266 -6.38 7.02 8.81
CA LEU A 266 -7.44 7.89 8.31
C LEU A 266 -7.46 9.21 9.08
N MET A 267 -7.39 9.16 10.42
CA MET A 267 -7.29 10.34 11.26
C MET A 267 -6.03 11.18 10.97
N GLN A 268 -4.90 10.52 10.76
CA GLN A 268 -3.66 11.20 10.38
C GLN A 268 -3.81 11.95 9.04
N ARG A 269 -4.41 11.32 8.02
CA ARG A 269 -4.68 11.97 6.73
C ARG A 269 -5.60 13.19 6.89
N ILE A 270 -6.71 13.03 7.62
CA ILE A 270 -7.65 14.12 7.90
C ILE A 270 -6.96 15.25 8.66
N GLY A 271 -6.17 14.91 9.67
CA GLY A 271 -5.41 15.87 10.47
C GLY A 271 -4.33 16.65 9.69
N ARG A 272 -4.03 16.30 8.42
CA ARG A 272 -3.20 17.13 7.53
C ARG A 272 -3.96 18.32 6.97
N VAL A 273 -5.26 18.17 6.78
CA VAL A 273 -6.14 19.19 6.21
C VAL A 273 -6.95 19.90 7.30
N ASN A 274 -7.52 19.14 8.25
CA ASN A 274 -8.20 19.72 9.42
C ASN A 274 -7.17 20.13 10.48
N ARG A 275 -6.72 21.38 10.40
CA ARG A 275 -5.67 21.88 11.28
C ARG A 275 -5.92 23.33 11.70
N ILE A 276 -5.38 23.72 12.87
CA ILE A 276 -5.38 25.11 13.33
C ILE A 276 -4.69 25.97 12.26
N GLY A 277 -5.35 27.02 11.84
CA GLY A 277 -4.90 27.90 10.74
C GLY A 277 -5.58 27.63 9.40
N SER A 278 -6.41 26.60 9.28
CA SER A 278 -7.31 26.44 8.12
C SER A 278 -8.24 27.64 8.01
N LYS A 279 -8.41 28.17 6.80
CA LYS A 279 -9.36 29.27 6.52
C LYS A 279 -10.77 28.75 6.29
N GLU A 280 -10.91 27.45 6.07
CA GLU A 280 -12.17 26.81 5.72
C GLU A 280 -12.88 26.30 6.99
N PRO A 281 -14.18 26.59 7.17
CA PRO A 281 -14.92 26.16 8.38
C PRO A 281 -15.21 24.67 8.43
N PHE A 282 -15.18 24.00 7.26
CA PHE A 282 -15.48 22.58 7.13
C PHE A 282 -14.46 21.87 6.26
N VAL A 283 -14.14 20.62 6.62
CA VAL A 283 -13.38 19.68 5.80
C VAL A 283 -14.31 18.57 5.34
N TYR A 284 -14.37 18.36 4.03
CA TYR A 284 -15.18 17.31 3.41
C TYR A 284 -14.29 16.09 3.14
N VAL A 285 -14.70 14.95 3.67
CA VAL A 285 -13.95 13.70 3.57
C VAL A 285 -14.74 12.70 2.74
N TYR A 286 -14.20 12.32 1.61
CA TYR A 286 -14.76 11.29 0.73
C TYR A 286 -13.95 10.01 0.85
N ASN A 287 -14.64 8.87 0.94
CA ASN A 287 -14.01 7.58 1.06
C ASN A 287 -14.57 6.62 0.02
N PHE A 288 -13.71 6.01 -0.81
CA PHE A 288 -14.11 4.81 -1.54
C PHE A 288 -14.04 3.62 -0.60
N MET A 289 -15.20 3.03 -0.35
CA MET A 289 -15.30 1.82 0.46
C MET A 289 -14.92 0.60 -0.39
N PRO A 290 -14.33 -0.45 0.20
CA PRO A 290 -14.04 -1.68 -0.52
C PRO A 290 -15.33 -2.35 -1.00
N SER A 291 -15.23 -3.19 -2.03
CA SER A 291 -16.34 -4.03 -2.47
C SER A 291 -16.77 -5.01 -1.37
N ALA A 292 -18.01 -5.49 -1.42
CA ALA A 292 -18.51 -6.47 -0.43
C ALA A 292 -17.64 -7.75 -0.40
N GLN A 293 -17.17 -8.21 -1.58
CA GLN A 293 -16.27 -9.34 -1.69
C GLN A 293 -14.88 -9.03 -1.11
N GLY A 294 -14.33 -7.86 -1.46
CA GLY A 294 -13.04 -7.41 -0.93
C GLY A 294 -13.08 -7.25 0.58
N ASP A 295 -14.14 -6.68 1.14
CA ASP A 295 -14.31 -6.54 2.59
C ASP A 295 -14.44 -7.89 3.29
N ALA A 296 -15.18 -8.86 2.73
CA ALA A 296 -15.31 -10.20 3.28
C ALA A 296 -13.94 -10.90 3.38
N GLU A 297 -13.08 -10.78 2.35
CA GLU A 297 -11.75 -11.38 2.32
C GLU A 297 -10.77 -10.73 3.33
N ILE A 298 -10.84 -9.43 3.49
CA ILE A 298 -9.89 -8.66 4.29
C ILE A 298 -10.46 -8.13 5.60
N GLN A 299 -11.78 -8.25 5.80
CA GLN A 299 -12.51 -7.73 6.98
C GLN A 299 -12.14 -6.25 7.30
N LEU A 300 -11.95 -5.46 6.25
CA LEU A 300 -11.43 -4.11 6.35
C LEU A 300 -12.40 -3.18 7.07
N VAL A 301 -13.64 -3.12 6.61
CA VAL A 301 -14.66 -2.20 7.15
C VAL A 301 -14.90 -2.50 8.61
N ARG A 302 -15.06 -3.78 8.96
CA ARG A 302 -15.29 -4.20 10.35
C ARG A 302 -14.12 -3.81 11.26
N LYS A 303 -12.87 -4.09 10.83
CA LYS A 303 -11.68 -3.75 11.63
C LYS A 303 -11.48 -2.24 11.76
N ALA A 304 -11.71 -1.48 10.70
CA ALA A 304 -11.62 -0.03 10.73
C ALA A 304 -12.72 0.57 11.62
N TYR A 305 -13.94 0.07 11.51
CA TYR A 305 -15.09 0.51 12.30
C TYR A 305 -14.89 0.24 13.80
N THR A 306 -14.42 -0.96 14.17
CA THR A 306 -14.14 -1.32 15.58
C THR A 306 -13.07 -0.40 16.18
N LYS A 307 -12.01 -0.12 15.43
CA LYS A 307 -10.96 0.81 15.90
C LYS A 307 -11.45 2.25 15.99
N LEU A 308 -12.27 2.69 15.06
CA LEU A 308 -12.86 4.02 15.06
C LEU A 308 -13.78 4.21 16.27
N GLN A 309 -14.65 3.23 16.57
CA GLN A 309 -15.50 3.27 17.75
C GLN A 309 -14.69 3.37 19.05
N SER A 310 -13.55 2.70 19.11
CA SER A 310 -12.63 2.84 20.24
C SER A 310 -12.05 4.26 20.35
N PHE A 311 -11.78 4.91 19.22
CA PHE A 311 -11.34 6.32 19.18
C PHE A 311 -12.45 7.29 19.61
N HIS A 312 -13.67 7.13 19.12
CA HIS A 312 -14.82 7.96 19.55
C HIS A 312 -15.06 7.85 21.06
N ASN A 313 -14.91 6.65 21.62
CA ASN A 313 -15.06 6.44 23.06
C ASN A 313 -13.96 7.13 23.89
N LEU A 314 -12.77 7.37 23.32
CA LEU A 314 -11.63 7.99 24.01
C LEU A 314 -11.59 9.51 23.83
N PHE A 315 -11.95 10.04 22.67
CA PHE A 315 -11.73 11.44 22.29
C PHE A 315 -13.00 12.26 22.08
N GLY A 316 -14.20 11.64 22.17
CA GLY A 316 -15.50 12.31 22.00
C GLY A 316 -16.06 12.21 20.57
N GLU A 317 -17.34 12.64 20.45
CA GLU A 317 -18.20 12.34 19.28
C GLU A 317 -17.94 13.19 18.02
N ASP A 318 -16.98 14.11 18.03
CA ASP A 318 -16.85 15.15 17.01
C ASP A 318 -16.32 14.70 15.63
N SER A 319 -16.14 13.39 15.40
CA SER A 319 -15.56 12.93 14.14
C SER A 319 -16.28 11.71 13.55
N LYS A 320 -17.35 11.95 12.81
CA LYS A 320 -17.92 10.97 11.88
C LYS A 320 -17.04 10.92 10.62
N ILE A 321 -16.39 9.78 10.39
CA ILE A 321 -15.30 9.70 9.41
C ILE A 321 -15.66 8.85 8.20
N PHE A 322 -16.50 7.84 8.36
CA PHE A 322 -16.86 6.93 7.27
C PHE A 322 -18.19 7.28 6.60
N THR A 323 -19.22 7.61 7.37
CA THR A 323 -20.53 8.00 6.85
C THR A 323 -21.21 9.01 7.77
N ASP A 324 -22.12 9.83 7.23
CA ASP A 324 -22.97 10.76 8.03
C ASP A 324 -23.94 10.02 8.96
N GLU A 325 -24.20 8.74 8.67
CA GLU A 325 -25.08 7.87 9.45
C GLU A 325 -24.35 7.08 10.55
N GLU A 326 -23.07 7.41 10.80
CA GLU A 326 -22.28 6.79 11.86
C GLU A 326 -22.96 7.02 13.22
N GLU A 327 -23.54 5.96 13.78
CA GLU A 327 -24.02 5.96 15.16
C GLU A 327 -22.86 5.57 16.09
N VAL A 328 -22.58 6.40 17.09
CA VAL A 328 -21.70 6.05 18.21
C VAL A 328 -22.44 5.02 19.06
N ARG A 329 -22.28 3.74 18.76
CA ARG A 329 -22.79 2.68 19.59
C ARG A 329 -21.79 2.39 20.70
N HIS A 330 -22.24 2.45 21.95
CA HIS A 330 -21.50 1.86 23.05
C HIS A 330 -21.36 0.35 22.80
N PHE A 331 -20.20 -0.06 22.35
CA PHE A 331 -19.94 -1.46 22.05
C PHE A 331 -19.89 -2.23 23.37
N ASP A 332 -20.80 -3.17 23.55
CA ASP A 332 -20.75 -4.14 24.64
C ASP A 332 -19.57 -5.09 24.35
N ILE A 333 -18.43 -4.80 24.97
CA ILE A 333 -17.15 -5.50 24.79
C ILE A 333 -17.27 -7.00 25.12
N GLN A 334 -18.30 -7.40 25.88
CA GLN A 334 -18.57 -8.79 26.24
C GLN A 334 -19.00 -9.69 25.07
N LYS A 335 -19.38 -9.14 23.90
CA LYS A 335 -19.78 -9.94 22.72
C LYS A 335 -18.72 -10.07 21.64
N ALA A 336 -17.56 -9.45 21.80
CA ALA A 336 -16.50 -9.47 20.80
C ALA A 336 -15.44 -10.58 21.05
N THR A 337 -15.67 -11.47 21.99
CA THR A 337 -14.69 -12.46 22.48
C THR A 337 -14.66 -13.77 21.68
N ASP A 338 -14.73 -13.73 20.35
CA ASP A 338 -14.42 -14.91 19.54
C ASP A 338 -13.24 -14.69 18.55
N GLY A 339 -12.22 -13.94 18.94
CA GLY A 339 -10.98 -13.81 18.16
C GLY A 339 -10.00 -12.84 18.81
N GLU A 340 -8.84 -13.31 19.10
CA GLU A 340 -7.62 -12.69 19.66
C GLU A 340 -7.72 -11.20 20.05
N GLU A 341 -7.87 -10.93 21.34
CA GLU A 341 -7.85 -9.59 21.93
C GLU A 341 -6.53 -8.87 21.57
N SER A 342 -6.62 -7.73 20.92
CA SER A 342 -5.44 -6.89 20.73
C SER A 342 -5.02 -6.28 22.08
N PRO A 343 -3.72 -6.12 22.38
CA PRO A 343 -3.26 -5.47 23.61
C PRO A 343 -3.89 -4.09 23.83
N LEU A 344 -4.25 -3.39 22.76
CA LEU A 344 -4.89 -2.07 22.80
C LEU A 344 -6.33 -2.15 23.31
N GLU A 345 -7.08 -3.19 22.97
CA GLU A 345 -8.46 -3.40 23.45
C GLU A 345 -8.50 -3.67 24.95
N LYS A 346 -7.51 -4.41 25.46
CA LYS A 346 -7.33 -4.63 26.89
C LYS A 346 -7.03 -3.34 27.64
N TYR A 347 -6.15 -2.47 27.09
CA TYR A 347 -5.85 -1.16 27.66
C TYR A 347 -7.06 -0.22 27.69
N VAL A 348 -7.86 -0.21 26.63
CA VAL A 348 -9.09 0.60 26.55
C VAL A 348 -10.09 0.15 27.61
N TYR A 349 -10.23 -1.16 27.80
CA TYR A 349 -11.09 -1.72 28.85
C TYR A 349 -10.62 -1.35 30.25
N GLU A 350 -9.32 -1.49 30.55
CA GLU A 350 -8.73 -1.13 31.82
C GLU A 350 -8.87 0.38 32.14
N LEU A 351 -8.69 1.25 31.14
CA LEU A 351 -8.89 2.70 31.26
C LEU A 351 -10.36 3.07 31.53
N LYS A 352 -11.30 2.35 30.92
CA LYS A 352 -12.74 2.56 31.15
C LYS A 352 -13.13 2.15 32.56
N GLN A 353 -12.68 1.01 33.02
CA GLN A 353 -12.88 0.54 34.40
C GLN A 353 -12.29 1.52 35.43
N TYR A 354 -11.10 2.07 35.12
CA TYR A 354 -10.45 3.06 35.98
C TYR A 354 -11.25 4.37 36.06
N LYS A 355 -11.79 4.87 34.94
CA LYS A 355 -12.65 6.07 34.90
C LYS A 355 -13.97 5.86 35.60
N GLU A 356 -14.59 4.69 35.47
CA GLU A 356 -15.84 4.35 36.18
C GLU A 356 -15.64 4.22 37.70
N ALA A 357 -14.44 3.74 38.11
CA ALA A 357 -14.08 3.63 39.52
C ALA A 357 -13.63 4.96 40.16
N HIS A 358 -13.22 5.95 39.33
CA HIS A 358 -12.72 7.24 39.77
C HIS A 358 -13.37 8.38 38.99
N PRO A 359 -14.68 8.64 39.20
CA PRO A 359 -15.35 9.76 38.55
C PRO A 359 -14.77 11.06 39.06
N VAL A 360 -14.37 11.97 38.14
CA VAL A 360 -13.87 13.33 38.43
C VAL A 360 -15.06 14.25 38.70
#